data_578643adfb0d6fee772663297991af45
#
_entry.id   578643adfb0d6fee772663297991af45
#
_cell.length_a   1.000
_cell.length_b   1.000
_cell.length_c   1.000
_cell.angle_alpha   90.00
_cell.angle_beta   90.00
_cell.angle_gamma   90.00
#
_symmetry.space_group_name_H-M   'P 1'
#
loop_
_entity.id
_entity.type
_entity.pdbx_description
1 polymer ?
#
loop_
_entity_poly.entity_id
_entity_poly.type
_entity_poly.pdbx_seq_one_letter_code
_entity_poly.pdbx_strand_id
1 'polypeptide(L)'
;NVVALCADLIGSLKMDQFIKENPERFFQIGIAEANMMGIAAGLTIGGKIPFAGTFAEFATARVYDQIRQSIAYSNKNVKIAASHAGLTLGEDGATHQTLEDIGLMKMLPGMVVINPCDYNQTKAATIAAAEYEGPVYLRFGRPAVPVFTPADQKFEIGKGILMNEGTDVTIVATGHLVWESLVAAAELEK
;
A
#
# COMPACT_ATOMS: atom_id res chain seq x y z
N ASN A 1 0.27 -9.92 -16.93
CA ASN A 1 1.53 -9.14 -16.88
C ASN A 1 1.98 -8.80 -15.46
N VAL A 2 1.14 -9.02 -14.42
CA VAL A 2 1.48 -8.75 -13.02
C VAL A 2 2.59 -9.70 -12.56
N VAL A 3 3.61 -9.15 -11.88
CA VAL A 3 4.68 -9.87 -11.23
C VAL A 3 4.86 -9.35 -9.80
N ALA A 4 5.35 -10.18 -8.90
CA ALA A 4 5.58 -9.83 -7.50
C ALA A 4 7.06 -9.94 -7.14
N LEU A 5 7.56 -8.96 -6.39
CA LEU A 5 8.91 -8.94 -5.85
C LEU A 5 8.84 -8.87 -4.31
N CYS A 6 9.78 -9.51 -3.65
CA CYS A 6 9.85 -9.52 -2.18
C CYS A 6 11.30 -9.37 -1.70
N ALA A 7 11.47 -8.63 -0.60
CA ALA A 7 12.75 -8.48 0.09
C ALA A 7 12.79 -9.36 1.35
N ASP A 8 12.76 -10.69 1.15
CA ASP A 8 12.88 -11.74 2.17
C ASP A 8 11.80 -11.73 3.28
N LEU A 9 10.58 -11.31 2.93
CA LEU A 9 9.44 -11.20 3.85
C LEU A 9 8.19 -11.99 3.39
N ILE A 10 8.39 -13.10 2.66
CA ILE A 10 7.30 -13.90 2.06
C ILE A 10 6.20 -14.22 3.07
N GLY A 11 6.55 -14.80 4.22
CA GLY A 11 5.58 -15.19 5.25
C GLY A 11 4.85 -14.01 5.87
N SER A 12 5.55 -12.91 6.15
CA SER A 12 4.97 -11.69 6.72
C SER A 12 3.98 -11.01 5.75
N LEU A 13 4.27 -11.06 4.46
CA LEU A 13 3.45 -10.48 3.40
C LEU A 13 2.37 -11.42 2.86
N LYS A 14 2.30 -12.66 3.37
CA LYS A 14 1.33 -13.68 2.94
C LYS A 14 1.36 -13.98 1.45
N MET A 15 2.55 -14.07 0.87
CA MET A 15 2.74 -14.25 -0.57
C MET A 15 2.73 -15.71 -1.01
N ASP A 16 2.67 -16.67 -0.08
CA ASP A 16 2.80 -18.11 -0.33
C ASP A 16 1.84 -18.62 -1.41
N GLN A 17 0.58 -18.17 -1.38
CA GLN A 17 -0.40 -18.60 -2.36
C GLN A 17 -0.05 -18.09 -3.76
N PHE A 18 0.33 -16.81 -3.89
CA PHE A 18 0.73 -16.25 -5.19
C PHE A 18 1.93 -16.99 -5.77
N ILE A 19 2.92 -17.28 -4.93
CA ILE A 19 4.14 -18.01 -5.34
C ILE A 19 3.79 -19.43 -5.80
N LYS A 20 2.90 -20.12 -5.08
CA LYS A 20 2.47 -21.48 -5.44
C LYS A 20 1.73 -21.52 -6.79
N GLU A 21 0.91 -20.52 -7.05
CA GLU A 21 0.08 -20.45 -8.27
C GLU A 21 0.83 -19.84 -9.46
N ASN A 22 1.82 -18.99 -9.22
CA ASN A 22 2.54 -18.25 -10.26
C ASN A 22 4.05 -18.17 -9.99
N PRO A 23 4.75 -19.30 -9.85
CA PRO A 23 6.16 -19.29 -9.45
C PRO A 23 7.07 -18.54 -10.44
N GLU A 24 6.72 -18.52 -11.74
CA GLU A 24 7.46 -17.80 -12.78
C GLU A 24 7.24 -16.28 -12.76
N ARG A 25 6.33 -15.78 -11.92
CA ARG A 25 6.01 -14.36 -11.75
C ARG A 25 6.45 -13.80 -10.42
N PHE A 26 7.21 -14.57 -9.67
CA PHE A 26 7.72 -14.16 -8.36
C PHE A 26 9.24 -14.02 -8.38
N PHE A 27 9.73 -12.93 -7.79
CA PHE A 27 11.17 -12.64 -7.66
C PHE A 27 11.52 -12.38 -6.21
N GLN A 28 12.29 -13.28 -5.62
CA GLN A 28 12.91 -13.05 -4.32
C GLN A 28 14.22 -12.28 -4.51
N ILE A 29 14.29 -11.10 -3.96
CA ILE A 29 15.45 -10.20 -4.13
C ILE A 29 16.42 -10.29 -2.95
N GLY A 30 15.99 -10.87 -1.82
CA GLY A 30 16.71 -10.83 -0.56
C GLY A 30 16.55 -9.50 0.16
N ILE A 31 17.31 -9.29 1.23
CA ILE A 31 17.27 -8.05 2.02
C ILE A 31 18.03 -6.93 1.26
N ALA A 32 17.47 -6.52 0.15
CA ALA A 32 18.09 -5.55 -0.78
C ALA A 32 17.01 -4.67 -1.42
N GLU A 33 16.29 -3.91 -0.63
CA GLU A 33 15.12 -3.12 -1.03
C GLU A 33 15.44 -2.07 -2.10
N ALA A 34 16.62 -1.45 -2.03
CA ALA A 34 17.06 -0.50 -3.05
C ALA A 34 17.21 -1.18 -4.43
N ASN A 35 17.80 -2.37 -4.45
CA ASN A 35 17.89 -3.20 -5.66
C ASN A 35 16.50 -3.64 -6.14
N MET A 36 15.60 -4.01 -5.21
CA MET A 36 14.22 -4.38 -5.53
C MET A 36 13.49 -3.26 -6.27
N MET A 37 13.60 -2.01 -5.81
CA MET A 37 12.98 -0.86 -6.48
C MET A 37 13.56 -0.61 -7.87
N GLY A 38 14.88 -0.78 -8.04
CA GLY A 38 15.53 -0.69 -9.35
C GLY A 38 15.07 -1.79 -10.32
N ILE A 39 15.00 -3.04 -9.85
CA ILE A 39 14.49 -4.18 -10.64
C ILE A 39 13.02 -3.96 -11.01
N ALA A 40 12.19 -3.53 -10.07
CA ALA A 40 10.78 -3.23 -10.33
C ALA A 40 10.63 -2.16 -11.43
N ALA A 41 11.39 -1.06 -11.35
CA ALA A 41 11.41 -0.04 -12.39
C ALA A 41 11.83 -0.63 -13.76
N GLY A 42 12.86 -1.45 -13.79
CA GLY A 42 13.36 -2.11 -15.02
C GLY A 42 12.33 -3.05 -15.64
N LEU A 43 11.60 -3.83 -14.84
CA LEU A 43 10.57 -4.76 -15.32
C LEU A 43 9.42 -4.05 -16.05
N THR A 44 9.12 -2.79 -15.71
CA THR A 44 8.11 -1.99 -16.40
C THR A 44 8.50 -1.70 -17.85
N ILE A 45 9.79 -1.63 -18.17
CA ILE A 45 10.28 -1.42 -19.55
C ILE A 45 9.91 -2.62 -20.43
N GLY A 46 9.88 -3.82 -19.84
CA GLY A 46 9.41 -5.05 -20.49
C GLY A 46 7.89 -5.26 -20.43
N GLY A 47 7.10 -4.23 -20.11
CA GLY A 47 5.63 -4.28 -20.06
C GLY A 47 5.06 -5.08 -18.88
N LYS A 48 5.84 -5.29 -17.81
CA LYS A 48 5.34 -5.90 -16.57
C LYS A 48 4.71 -4.86 -15.64
N ILE A 49 3.85 -5.34 -14.76
CA ILE A 49 3.24 -4.56 -13.68
C ILE A 49 3.79 -5.12 -12.36
N PRO A 50 4.92 -4.63 -11.87
CA PRO A 50 5.54 -5.16 -10.67
C PRO A 50 4.86 -4.64 -9.40
N PHE A 51 4.55 -5.57 -8.49
CA PHE A 51 4.21 -5.30 -7.10
C PHE A 51 5.45 -5.58 -6.24
N ALA A 52 6.07 -4.54 -5.72
CA ALA A 52 7.26 -4.62 -4.87
C ALA A 52 6.85 -4.59 -3.40
N GLY A 53 6.97 -5.73 -2.71
CA GLY A 53 6.50 -5.94 -1.34
C GLY A 53 7.63 -5.98 -0.31
N THR A 54 7.50 -5.14 0.73
CA THR A 54 8.31 -5.17 1.95
C THR A 54 7.59 -4.38 3.06
N PHE A 55 8.19 -4.22 4.24
CA PHE A 55 7.64 -3.34 5.27
C PHE A 55 7.72 -1.87 4.87
N ALA A 56 6.75 -1.07 5.33
CA ALA A 56 6.61 0.32 4.92
C ALA A 56 7.85 1.18 5.20
N GLU A 57 8.53 0.97 6.33
CA GLU A 57 9.80 1.63 6.65
C GLU A 57 10.86 1.35 5.57
N PHE A 58 10.97 0.09 5.17
CA PHE A 58 11.95 -0.34 4.17
C PHE A 58 11.56 -0.01 2.74
N ALA A 59 10.24 0.13 2.51
CA ALA A 59 9.69 0.52 1.21
C ALA A 59 9.68 2.03 0.96
N THR A 60 10.03 2.86 1.95
CA THR A 60 9.95 4.32 1.86
C THR A 60 11.26 5.00 2.22
N ALA A 61 11.52 5.25 3.49
CA ALA A 61 12.69 6.04 3.92
C ALA A 61 14.01 5.45 3.44
N ARG A 62 14.20 4.14 3.60
CA ARG A 62 15.45 3.43 3.23
C ARG A 62 15.78 3.53 1.74
N VAL A 63 14.77 3.63 0.87
CA VAL A 63 14.92 3.53 -0.59
C VAL A 63 14.32 4.73 -1.33
N TYR A 64 14.17 5.83 -0.63
CA TYR A 64 13.48 7.01 -1.14
C TYR A 64 14.07 7.55 -2.44
N ASP A 65 15.40 7.58 -2.55
CA ASP A 65 16.06 8.05 -3.76
C ASP A 65 15.79 7.14 -4.96
N GLN A 66 15.81 5.81 -4.78
CA GLN A 66 15.49 4.87 -5.85
C GLN A 66 14.05 5.03 -6.33
N ILE A 67 13.10 5.24 -5.41
CA ILE A 67 11.71 5.49 -5.77
C ILE A 67 11.60 6.82 -6.50
N ARG A 68 12.22 7.86 -5.99
CA ARG A 68 12.19 9.20 -6.59
C ARG A 68 12.73 9.20 -8.01
N GLN A 69 13.94 8.67 -8.22
CA GLN A 69 14.65 8.73 -9.50
C GLN A 69 14.13 7.68 -10.50
N SER A 70 14.05 6.42 -10.06
CA SER A 70 13.79 5.31 -10.97
C SER A 70 12.31 5.05 -11.21
N ILE A 71 11.43 5.44 -10.28
CA ILE A 71 10.00 5.15 -10.37
C ILE A 71 9.19 6.43 -10.63
N ALA A 72 9.19 7.38 -9.69
CA ALA A 72 8.32 8.55 -9.76
C ALA A 72 8.73 9.51 -10.88
N TYR A 73 9.98 9.95 -10.91
CA TYR A 73 10.50 10.86 -11.95
C TYR A 73 10.33 10.27 -13.36
N SER A 74 10.57 8.96 -13.48
CA SER A 74 10.47 8.23 -14.75
C SER A 74 9.05 7.76 -15.06
N ASN A 75 8.07 8.08 -14.23
CA ASN A 75 6.65 7.68 -14.33
C ASN A 75 6.48 6.18 -14.62
N LYS A 76 7.16 5.33 -13.85
CA LYS A 76 7.13 3.87 -14.03
C LYS A 76 5.91 3.24 -13.36
N ASN A 77 5.31 2.28 -14.04
CA ASN A 77 4.11 1.57 -13.58
C ASN A 77 4.43 0.54 -12.48
N VAL A 78 4.98 1.00 -11.35
CA VAL A 78 5.34 0.18 -10.19
C VAL A 78 4.32 0.35 -9.08
N LYS A 79 3.91 -0.78 -8.47
CA LYS A 79 3.05 -0.82 -7.30
C LYS A 79 3.90 -1.17 -6.08
N ILE A 80 4.12 -0.22 -5.20
CA ILE A 80 4.87 -0.41 -3.95
C ILE A 80 3.87 -0.90 -2.91
N ALA A 81 3.92 -2.19 -2.57
CA ALA A 81 3.02 -2.84 -1.62
C ALA A 81 3.67 -2.83 -0.22
N ALA A 82 3.44 -1.75 0.51
CA ALA A 82 4.10 -1.46 1.78
C ALA A 82 3.27 -1.94 2.97
N SER A 83 3.68 -3.02 3.59
CA SER A 83 2.99 -3.63 4.74
C SER A 83 3.58 -3.17 6.07
N HIS A 84 2.90 -3.50 7.16
CA HIS A 84 3.36 -3.22 8.54
C HIS A 84 3.60 -1.73 8.79
N ALA A 85 2.81 -0.86 8.18
CA ALA A 85 2.97 0.58 8.29
C ALA A 85 2.48 1.14 9.63
N GLY A 86 3.16 2.17 10.13
CA GLY A 86 2.77 2.93 11.29
C GLY A 86 3.14 2.29 12.63
N LEU A 87 2.63 2.87 13.71
CA LEU A 87 2.87 2.42 15.09
C LEU A 87 2.32 1.02 15.37
N THR A 88 1.26 0.63 14.67
CA THR A 88 0.58 -0.65 14.86
C THR A 88 1.38 -1.86 14.36
N LEU A 89 2.55 -1.65 13.79
CA LEU A 89 3.52 -2.73 13.59
C LEU A 89 3.83 -3.44 14.92
N GLY A 90 3.99 -2.67 16.01
CA GLY A 90 4.05 -3.20 17.37
C GLY A 90 5.45 -3.61 17.82
N GLU A 91 5.64 -4.90 18.13
CA GLU A 91 6.78 -5.44 18.86
C GLU A 91 8.15 -5.30 18.20
N ASP A 92 8.23 -5.14 16.89
CA ASP A 92 9.52 -4.92 16.20
C ASP A 92 10.11 -3.52 16.52
N GLY A 93 9.29 -2.62 17.07
CA GLY A 93 9.72 -1.37 17.66
C GLY A 93 10.12 -0.28 16.66
N ALA A 94 10.74 0.76 17.18
CA ALA A 94 10.98 2.03 16.48
C ALA A 94 11.80 1.94 15.19
N THR A 95 12.62 0.89 15.01
CA THR A 95 13.40 0.68 13.79
C THR A 95 12.59 0.17 12.61
N HIS A 96 11.34 -0.24 12.85
CA HIS A 96 10.43 -0.81 11.88
C HIS A 96 9.12 -0.01 11.76
N GLN A 97 8.77 0.73 12.80
CA GLN A 97 7.60 1.61 12.83
C GLN A 97 7.88 2.86 12.00
N THR A 98 7.09 3.13 10.97
CA THR A 98 7.21 4.34 10.17
C THR A 98 6.06 5.29 10.43
N LEU A 99 6.35 6.58 10.56
CA LEU A 99 5.37 7.66 10.73
C LEU A 99 5.30 8.57 9.50
N GLU A 100 6.35 8.60 8.71
CA GLU A 100 6.61 9.55 7.64
C GLU A 100 6.31 9.02 6.24
N ASP A 101 5.97 7.76 6.10
CA ASP A 101 5.80 7.07 4.81
C ASP A 101 4.80 7.77 3.88
N ILE A 102 3.62 8.13 4.36
CA ILE A 102 2.62 8.87 3.58
C ILE A 102 3.17 10.24 3.16
N GLY A 103 3.83 10.95 4.08
CA GLY A 103 4.45 12.24 3.82
C GLY A 103 5.48 12.16 2.71
N LEU A 104 6.42 11.22 2.82
CA LEU A 104 7.47 10.98 1.84
C LEU A 104 6.90 10.66 0.45
N MET A 105 5.93 9.75 0.38
CA MET A 105 5.34 9.35 -0.90
C MET A 105 4.50 10.47 -1.54
N LYS A 106 3.80 11.27 -0.74
CA LYS A 106 3.04 12.43 -1.24
C LYS A 106 3.92 13.55 -1.79
N MET A 107 5.17 13.61 -1.39
CA MET A 107 6.13 14.60 -1.93
C MET A 107 6.61 14.27 -3.35
N LEU A 108 6.37 13.05 -3.82
CA LEU A 108 6.79 12.60 -5.15
C LEU A 108 5.73 12.94 -6.19
N PRO A 109 6.01 13.79 -7.19
CA PRO A 109 5.05 14.10 -8.26
C PRO A 109 4.61 12.82 -9.00
N GLY A 110 3.30 12.70 -9.24
CA GLY A 110 2.72 11.56 -9.93
C GLY A 110 2.52 10.31 -9.08
N MET A 111 3.04 10.25 -7.86
CA MET A 111 2.81 9.12 -6.96
C MET A 111 1.38 9.12 -6.43
N VAL A 112 0.65 8.05 -6.68
CA VAL A 112 -0.66 7.80 -6.07
C VAL A 112 -0.45 7.10 -4.74
N VAL A 113 -1.04 7.64 -3.66
CA VAL A 113 -0.96 7.05 -2.31
C VAL A 113 -2.33 6.51 -1.93
N ILE A 114 -2.42 5.22 -1.63
CA ILE A 114 -3.64 4.52 -1.26
C ILE A 114 -3.44 3.87 0.12
N ASN A 115 -4.33 4.16 1.06
CA ASN A 115 -4.33 3.60 2.41
C ASN A 115 -5.71 3.02 2.72
N PRO A 116 -6.02 1.79 2.28
CA PRO A 116 -7.34 1.18 2.44
C PRO A 116 -7.64 0.86 3.90
N CYS A 117 -8.92 0.83 4.26
CA CYS A 117 -9.37 0.75 5.65
C CYS A 117 -9.68 -0.66 6.14
N ASP A 118 -10.01 -1.60 5.25
CA ASP A 118 -10.31 -2.98 5.60
C ASP A 118 -9.97 -3.95 4.46
N TYR A 119 -10.29 -5.24 4.65
CA TYR A 119 -10.01 -6.29 3.66
C TYR A 119 -10.71 -6.05 2.32
N ASN A 120 -12.00 -5.70 2.31
CA ASN A 120 -12.76 -5.54 1.07
C ASN A 120 -12.24 -4.34 0.28
N GLN A 121 -12.00 -3.21 0.96
CA GLN A 121 -11.42 -2.04 0.33
C GLN A 121 -9.98 -2.29 -0.15
N THR A 122 -9.17 -3.05 0.62
CA THR A 122 -7.82 -3.44 0.22
C THR A 122 -7.84 -4.24 -1.08
N LYS A 123 -8.75 -5.21 -1.20
CA LYS A 123 -8.91 -6.01 -2.42
C LYS A 123 -9.29 -5.13 -3.62
N ALA A 124 -10.30 -4.28 -3.45
CA ALA A 124 -10.75 -3.38 -4.53
C ALA A 124 -9.64 -2.38 -4.94
N ALA A 125 -8.96 -1.79 -3.96
CA ALA A 125 -7.85 -0.86 -4.18
C ALA A 125 -6.65 -1.51 -4.88
N THR A 126 -6.33 -2.76 -4.55
CA THR A 126 -5.25 -3.51 -5.20
C THR A 126 -5.55 -3.78 -6.68
N ILE A 127 -6.80 -4.12 -7.00
CA ILE A 127 -7.25 -4.29 -8.39
C ILE A 127 -7.17 -2.95 -9.14
N ALA A 128 -7.73 -1.89 -8.56
CA ALA A 128 -7.67 -0.55 -9.15
C ALA A 128 -6.23 -0.06 -9.36
N ALA A 129 -5.33 -0.36 -8.42
CA ALA A 129 -3.91 -0.06 -8.57
C ALA A 129 -3.26 -0.84 -9.71
N ALA A 130 -3.62 -2.11 -9.92
CA ALA A 130 -3.10 -2.92 -11.04
C ALA A 130 -3.55 -2.38 -12.41
N GLU A 131 -4.73 -1.80 -12.48
CA GLU A 131 -5.30 -1.20 -13.70
C GLU A 131 -4.82 0.23 -13.97
N TYR A 132 -4.39 0.94 -12.93
CA TYR A 132 -3.86 2.31 -13.04
C TYR A 132 -2.47 2.31 -13.67
N GLU A 133 -2.26 3.13 -14.70
CA GLU A 133 -0.95 3.33 -15.31
C GLU A 133 -0.17 4.42 -14.59
N GLY A 134 0.90 4.04 -13.89
CA GLY A 134 1.74 4.95 -13.13
C GLY A 134 2.16 4.39 -11.77
N PRO A 135 2.97 5.14 -11.00
CA PRO A 135 3.45 4.72 -9.70
C PRO A 135 2.35 4.78 -8.63
N VAL A 136 2.22 3.71 -7.85
CA VAL A 136 1.26 3.63 -6.74
C VAL A 136 1.95 3.12 -5.48
N TYR A 137 1.73 3.79 -4.36
CA TYR A 137 2.07 3.35 -3.02
C TYR A 137 0.82 2.82 -2.32
N LEU A 138 0.77 1.52 -2.09
CA LEU A 138 -0.28 0.83 -1.36
C LEU A 138 0.19 0.59 0.09
N ARG A 139 -0.50 1.16 1.04
CA ARG A 139 -0.15 1.13 2.46
C ARG A 139 -1.03 0.15 3.22
N PHE A 140 -0.44 -0.78 3.94
CA PHE A 140 -1.15 -1.73 4.77
C PHE A 140 -0.62 -1.73 6.20
N GLY A 141 -1.53 -1.82 7.18
CA GLY A 141 -1.16 -2.08 8.57
C GLY A 141 -0.91 -3.58 8.82
N ARG A 142 -0.40 -3.91 10.02
CA ARG A 142 -0.19 -5.28 10.47
C ARG A 142 -1.40 -5.90 11.17
N PRO A 143 -2.09 -5.19 12.10
CA PRO A 143 -3.17 -5.80 12.86
C PRO A 143 -4.39 -6.10 12.00
N ALA A 144 -5.14 -7.12 12.43
CA ALA A 144 -6.47 -7.35 11.90
C ALA A 144 -7.39 -6.19 12.29
N VAL A 145 -8.24 -5.80 11.36
CA VAL A 145 -9.26 -4.77 11.55
C VAL A 145 -10.62 -5.36 11.20
N PRO A 146 -11.73 -4.81 11.74
CA PRO A 146 -13.07 -5.19 11.32
C PRO A 146 -13.24 -5.04 9.81
N VAL A 147 -14.02 -5.93 9.21
CA VAL A 147 -14.44 -5.82 7.80
C VAL A 147 -15.84 -5.21 7.79
N PHE A 148 -15.95 -4.00 7.30
CA PHE A 148 -17.19 -3.20 7.35
C PHE A 148 -17.58 -2.59 6.01
N THR A 149 -16.66 -2.55 5.03
CA THR A 149 -17.00 -2.09 3.68
C THR A 149 -17.68 -3.22 2.88
N PRO A 150 -18.54 -2.89 1.91
CA PRO A 150 -19.18 -3.89 1.05
C PRO A 150 -18.16 -4.72 0.26
N ALA A 151 -18.42 -6.02 0.09
CA ALA A 151 -17.53 -6.94 -0.62
C ALA A 151 -17.39 -6.63 -2.12
N ASP A 152 -18.40 -5.98 -2.69
CA ASP A 152 -18.48 -5.54 -4.08
C ASP A 152 -18.21 -4.04 -4.27
N GLN A 153 -17.68 -3.39 -3.23
CA GLN A 153 -17.35 -1.96 -3.28
C GLN A 153 -16.42 -1.64 -4.45
N LYS A 154 -16.83 -0.71 -5.28
CA LYS A 154 -15.95 -0.14 -6.31
C LYS A 154 -14.96 0.83 -5.66
N PHE A 155 -13.71 0.76 -6.05
CA PHE A 155 -12.67 1.68 -5.62
C PHE A 155 -12.24 2.54 -6.80
N GLU A 156 -12.42 3.85 -6.66
CA GLU A 156 -12.01 4.81 -7.67
C GLU A 156 -10.90 5.71 -7.12
N ILE A 157 -9.72 5.62 -7.74
CA ILE A 157 -8.55 6.40 -7.33
C ILE A 157 -8.87 7.90 -7.46
N GLY A 158 -8.55 8.66 -6.40
CA GLY A 158 -8.79 10.11 -6.34
C GLY A 158 -10.16 10.51 -5.82
N LYS A 159 -11.04 9.56 -5.48
CA LYS A 159 -12.35 9.85 -4.89
C LYS A 159 -12.44 9.41 -3.43
N GLY A 160 -13.04 10.26 -2.61
CA GLY A 160 -13.48 9.90 -1.26
C GLY A 160 -14.80 9.15 -1.29
N ILE A 161 -15.05 8.36 -0.25
CA ILE A 161 -16.31 7.63 -0.04
C ILE A 161 -17.00 8.24 1.17
N LEU A 162 -18.24 8.69 0.97
CA LEU A 162 -19.08 9.16 2.07
C LEU A 162 -19.59 7.92 2.84
N MET A 163 -19.26 7.84 4.11
CA MET A 163 -19.65 6.73 4.99
C MET A 163 -20.90 7.07 5.81
N ASN A 164 -20.95 8.28 6.38
CA ASN A 164 -22.07 8.82 7.12
C ASN A 164 -22.39 10.22 6.64
N GLU A 165 -23.67 10.56 6.59
CA GLU A 165 -24.11 11.92 6.37
C GLU A 165 -24.18 12.70 7.68
N GLY A 166 -24.09 14.03 7.62
CA GLY A 166 -24.15 14.91 8.79
C GLY A 166 -24.03 16.38 8.38
N THR A 167 -24.23 17.28 9.35
CA THR A 167 -24.25 18.73 9.11
C THR A 167 -23.29 19.53 10.00
N ASP A 168 -22.89 18.99 11.14
CA ASP A 168 -22.18 19.74 12.21
C ASP A 168 -20.67 19.66 12.07
N VAL A 169 -20.14 18.49 11.68
CA VAL A 169 -18.69 18.26 11.55
C VAL A 169 -18.41 17.28 10.42
N THR A 170 -17.26 17.44 9.78
CA THR A 170 -16.75 16.47 8.79
C THR A 170 -15.51 15.77 9.34
N ILE A 171 -15.57 14.44 9.43
CA ILE A 171 -14.43 13.59 9.78
C ILE A 171 -13.87 13.02 8.48
N VAL A 172 -12.60 13.30 8.18
CA VAL A 172 -11.87 12.72 7.05
C VAL A 172 -10.87 11.71 7.57
N ALA A 173 -11.06 10.44 7.25
CA ALA A 173 -10.26 9.35 7.75
C ALA A 173 -9.73 8.43 6.64
N THR A 174 -8.62 7.71 6.91
CA THR A 174 -8.03 6.74 6.00
C THR A 174 -7.40 5.60 6.79
N GLY A 175 -7.25 4.42 6.16
CA GLY A 175 -6.68 3.25 6.81
C GLY A 175 -7.47 2.80 8.04
N HIS A 176 -6.78 2.29 9.05
CA HIS A 176 -7.40 1.77 10.27
C HIS A 176 -8.27 2.79 11.03
N LEU A 177 -7.97 4.07 10.91
CA LEU A 177 -8.73 5.13 11.60
C LEU A 177 -10.13 5.33 11.04
N VAL A 178 -10.48 4.77 9.90
CA VAL A 178 -11.86 4.83 9.37
C VAL A 178 -12.83 4.12 10.30
N TRP A 179 -12.48 2.92 10.79
CA TRP A 179 -13.32 2.21 11.76
C TRP A 179 -13.50 3.01 13.06
N GLU A 180 -12.41 3.52 13.62
CA GLU A 180 -12.45 4.33 14.84
C GLU A 180 -13.28 5.61 14.65
N SER A 181 -13.22 6.19 13.47
CA SER A 181 -14.03 7.37 13.12
C SER A 181 -15.53 7.06 13.04
N LEU A 182 -15.89 5.89 12.52
CA LEU A 182 -17.29 5.43 12.50
C LEU A 182 -17.82 5.19 13.91
N VAL A 183 -17.00 4.58 14.78
CA VAL A 183 -17.36 4.38 16.19
C VAL A 183 -17.52 5.74 16.89
N ALA A 184 -16.61 6.68 16.68
CA ALA A 184 -16.70 8.01 17.25
C ALA A 184 -17.93 8.78 16.74
N ALA A 185 -18.25 8.69 15.46
CA ALA A 185 -19.45 9.31 14.88
C ALA A 185 -20.73 8.80 15.56
N ALA A 186 -20.85 7.47 15.74
CA ALA A 186 -21.99 6.85 16.40
C ALA A 186 -22.12 7.26 17.90
N GLU A 187 -21.03 7.59 18.58
CA GLU A 187 -21.05 8.14 19.93
C GLU A 187 -21.47 9.61 19.97
N LEU A 188 -21.07 10.39 18.98
CA LEU A 188 -21.44 11.83 18.86
C LEU A 188 -22.90 12.05 18.47
N GLU A 189 -23.57 11.07 17.88
CA GLU A 189 -24.98 11.11 17.51
C GLU A 189 -25.94 10.90 18.70
N LYS A 190 -25.45 10.52 19.90
CA LYS A 190 -26.21 10.31 21.14
C LYS A 190 -26.50 11.62 21.89
#